data_a6ffce26685856fd2ef619604a9da33f
#
_entry.id   a6ffce26685856fd2ef619604a9da33f
#
_cell.length_a   1.000
_cell.length_b   1.000
_cell.length_c   1.000
_cell.angle_alpha   90.00
_cell.angle_beta   90.00
_cell.angle_gamma   90.00
#
_symmetry.space_group_name_H-M   'P 1'
#
loop_
_entity.id
_entity.type
_entity.pdbx_description
1 polymer ?
#
loop_
_entity_poly.entity_id
_entity_poly.type
_entity_poly.pdbx_seq_one_letter_code
_entity_poly.pdbx_strand_id
1 'polypeptide(L)'
;MKKLLLILALILGIGMNGYSQTQLTTAVDFTHTDLDGNTHNLFSILNSGKWVAIDFHAYWCGTCMTLAPDFGQSFQDYGCNTGDVFFMTIELEGTTNQCEDFENTYGGGHEVPYLCNASSIHNDYGIQAFPTFILINPNGDIVEQDIWPFDTGIMASTLYSHGLNPATCSGTVSVEEIEDVSYNFNNNNNRMYDLLGREYKDYNSIPLGSMYIRNNNKFIKTKQ
;
A
#
# COMPACT_ATOMS: atom_id res chain seq x y z
N MET A 1 -39.58 -24.65 -29.12
CA MET A 1 -38.71 -24.84 -27.97
C MET A 1 -37.22 -24.52 -28.29
N LYS A 2 -36.62 -25.02 -29.36
CA LYS A 2 -35.20 -24.70 -29.71
C LYS A 2 -34.91 -23.21 -29.92
N LYS A 3 -35.84 -22.43 -30.56
CA LYS A 3 -35.68 -20.99 -30.76
C LYS A 3 -35.77 -20.18 -29.46
N LEU A 4 -36.53 -20.63 -28.47
CA LEU A 4 -36.64 -19.99 -27.17
C LEU A 4 -35.39 -20.18 -26.32
N LEU A 5 -34.77 -21.37 -26.40
CA LEU A 5 -33.49 -21.68 -25.76
C LEU A 5 -32.32 -20.85 -26.32
N LEU A 6 -32.31 -20.58 -27.64
CA LEU A 6 -31.30 -19.74 -28.30
C LEU A 6 -31.42 -18.27 -27.86
N ILE A 7 -32.63 -17.75 -27.68
CA ILE A 7 -32.84 -16.38 -27.20
C ILE A 7 -32.46 -16.25 -25.72
N LEU A 8 -32.73 -17.26 -24.91
CA LEU A 8 -32.32 -17.29 -23.50
C LEU A 8 -30.80 -17.38 -23.35
N ALA A 9 -30.11 -18.14 -24.21
CA ALA A 9 -28.65 -18.19 -24.24
C ALA A 9 -28.00 -16.87 -24.71
N LEU A 10 -28.68 -16.14 -25.60
CA LEU A 10 -28.20 -14.84 -26.06
C LEU A 10 -28.33 -13.75 -24.98
N ILE A 11 -29.34 -13.85 -24.11
CA ILE A 11 -29.56 -12.90 -22.99
C ILE A 11 -28.57 -13.19 -21.83
N LEU A 12 -28.18 -14.45 -21.62
CA LEU A 12 -27.16 -14.85 -20.64
C LEU A 12 -25.72 -14.53 -21.08
N GLY A 13 -25.51 -14.19 -22.34
CA GLY A 13 -24.21 -13.79 -22.90
C GLY A 13 -23.95 -12.28 -22.86
N ILE A 14 -24.85 -11.47 -22.30
CA ILE A 14 -24.55 -10.07 -21.99
C ILE A 14 -23.62 -10.11 -20.78
N GLY A 15 -22.31 -10.05 -21.06
CA GLY A 15 -21.25 -10.08 -20.07
C GLY A 15 -21.59 -9.13 -18.92
N MET A 16 -21.45 -9.62 -17.71
CA MET A 16 -21.28 -8.75 -16.54
C MET A 16 -20.00 -7.97 -16.81
N ASN A 17 -20.14 -6.79 -17.47
CA ASN A 17 -19.09 -5.81 -17.41
C ASN A 17 -18.91 -5.52 -15.92
N GLY A 18 -17.80 -5.96 -15.35
CA GLY A 18 -17.38 -5.51 -14.03
C GLY A 18 -17.35 -3.98 -14.13
N TYR A 19 -18.26 -3.30 -13.45
CA TYR A 19 -18.18 -1.86 -13.38
C TYR A 19 -16.98 -1.54 -12.50
N SER A 20 -15.93 -1.02 -13.12
CA SER A 20 -14.88 -0.35 -12.38
C SER A 20 -15.50 0.80 -11.58
N GLN A 21 -15.00 1.03 -10.37
CA GLN A 21 -15.50 2.07 -9.46
C GLN A 21 -15.20 3.48 -9.97
N THR A 22 -14.20 3.65 -10.85
CA THR A 22 -14.01 4.83 -11.69
C THR A 22 -14.00 4.45 -13.16
N GLN A 23 -14.52 5.33 -14.04
CA GLN A 23 -14.50 5.13 -15.50
C GLN A 23 -13.29 5.83 -16.16
N LEU A 24 -12.48 6.56 -15.38
CA LEU A 24 -11.33 7.27 -15.92
C LEU A 24 -10.20 6.30 -16.26
N THR A 25 -9.56 6.56 -17.39
CA THR A 25 -8.31 5.89 -17.83
C THR A 25 -7.10 6.81 -17.73
N THR A 26 -7.33 8.10 -17.44
CA THR A 26 -6.28 9.11 -17.29
C THR A 26 -6.56 9.93 -16.04
N ALA A 27 -5.54 10.19 -15.28
CA ALA A 27 -5.63 10.94 -14.03
C ALA A 27 -6.01 12.41 -14.26
N VAL A 28 -6.78 12.96 -13.36
CA VAL A 28 -7.08 14.39 -13.24
C VAL A 28 -6.18 14.97 -12.17
N ASP A 29 -5.47 16.07 -12.47
CA ASP A 29 -4.57 16.69 -11.50
C ASP A 29 -5.35 17.33 -10.34
N PHE A 30 -4.78 17.23 -9.16
CA PHE A 30 -5.29 17.91 -7.97
C PHE A 30 -4.16 18.36 -7.05
N THR A 31 -4.48 19.32 -6.21
CA THR A 31 -3.61 19.74 -5.10
C THR A 31 -4.43 19.76 -3.83
N HIS A 32 -3.96 19.06 -2.80
CA HIS A 32 -4.63 19.02 -1.49
C HIS A 32 -3.60 18.93 -0.36
N THR A 33 -4.00 19.37 0.84
CA THR A 33 -3.16 19.30 2.03
C THR A 33 -3.64 18.14 2.91
N ASP A 34 -2.69 17.31 3.39
CA ASP A 34 -2.97 16.20 4.29
C ASP A 34 -3.20 16.67 5.74
N LEU A 35 -3.53 15.76 6.65
CA LEU A 35 -3.76 16.04 8.06
C LEU A 35 -2.50 16.57 8.76
N ASP A 36 -1.31 16.23 8.29
CA ASP A 36 -0.02 16.69 8.83
C ASP A 36 0.38 18.08 8.31
N GLY A 37 -0.41 18.67 7.41
CA GLY A 37 -0.15 19.98 6.83
C GLY A 37 0.77 19.97 5.60
N ASN A 38 1.13 18.80 5.06
CA ASN A 38 1.91 18.70 3.83
C ASN A 38 0.99 18.84 2.61
N THR A 39 1.41 19.63 1.62
CA THR A 39 0.65 19.82 0.38
C THR A 39 1.16 18.85 -0.69
N HIS A 40 0.23 18.09 -1.25
CA HIS A 40 0.48 17.13 -2.32
C HIS A 40 -0.17 17.60 -3.61
N ASN A 41 0.60 17.62 -4.71
CA ASN A 41 0.08 17.79 -6.06
C ASN A 41 0.35 16.50 -6.84
N LEU A 42 -0.70 15.88 -7.38
CA LEU A 42 -0.61 14.59 -8.05
C LEU A 42 0.39 14.59 -9.19
N PHE A 43 0.28 15.57 -10.11
CA PHE A 43 1.15 15.59 -11.29
C PHE A 43 2.61 15.90 -10.93
N SER A 44 2.87 16.64 -9.86
CA SER A 44 4.23 16.83 -9.35
C SER A 44 4.84 15.51 -8.85
N ILE A 45 4.03 14.65 -8.19
CA ILE A 45 4.46 13.32 -7.75
C ILE A 45 4.73 12.42 -8.97
N LEU A 46 3.80 12.33 -9.92
CA LEU A 46 3.96 11.54 -11.14
C LEU A 46 5.18 11.99 -11.97
N ASN A 47 5.37 13.31 -12.13
CA ASN A 47 6.51 13.89 -12.85
C ASN A 47 7.87 13.60 -12.17
N SER A 48 7.89 13.23 -10.88
CA SER A 48 9.10 12.76 -10.20
C SER A 48 9.47 11.32 -10.57
N GLY A 49 8.65 10.65 -11.39
CA GLY A 49 8.82 9.27 -11.82
C GLY A 49 8.14 8.24 -10.92
N LYS A 50 7.38 8.69 -9.90
CA LYS A 50 6.68 7.78 -8.99
C LYS A 50 5.34 7.34 -9.57
N TRP A 51 4.98 6.11 -9.27
CA TRP A 51 3.61 5.63 -9.37
C TRP A 51 2.79 6.15 -8.18
N VAL A 52 1.46 6.24 -8.33
CA VAL A 52 0.60 6.67 -7.24
C VAL A 52 -0.51 5.64 -7.02
N ALA A 53 -0.58 5.10 -5.80
CA ALA A 53 -1.66 4.25 -5.32
C ALA A 53 -2.59 5.10 -4.44
N ILE A 54 -3.89 5.11 -4.76
CA ILE A 54 -4.88 5.91 -4.05
C ILE A 54 -5.97 5.00 -3.47
N ASP A 55 -6.27 5.21 -2.18
CA ASP A 55 -7.48 4.72 -1.50
C ASP A 55 -8.51 5.84 -1.45
N PHE A 56 -9.59 5.71 -2.22
CA PHE A 56 -10.77 6.57 -2.10
C PHE A 56 -11.75 5.96 -1.11
N HIS A 57 -12.04 6.67 -0.03
CA HIS A 57 -12.95 6.18 0.99
C HIS A 57 -13.83 7.27 1.62
N ALA A 58 -14.69 6.86 2.56
CA ALA A 58 -15.45 7.75 3.42
C ALA A 58 -15.29 7.30 4.88
N TYR A 59 -15.16 8.24 5.82
CA TYR A 59 -14.93 7.96 7.25
C TYR A 59 -16.00 7.06 7.88
N TRP A 60 -17.21 7.05 7.36
CA TRP A 60 -18.36 6.24 7.82
C TRP A 60 -18.46 4.87 7.14
N CYS A 61 -17.57 4.54 6.21
CA CYS A 61 -17.61 3.32 5.41
C CYS A 61 -17.02 2.13 6.18
N GLY A 62 -17.85 1.17 6.58
CA GLY A 62 -17.41 0.00 7.36
C GLY A 62 -16.40 -0.90 6.65
N THR A 63 -16.52 -1.09 5.33
CA THR A 63 -15.54 -1.85 4.53
C THR A 63 -14.21 -1.12 4.48
N CYS A 64 -14.23 0.23 4.36
CA CYS A 64 -13.03 1.04 4.38
C CYS A 64 -12.27 0.90 5.70
N MET A 65 -12.99 0.92 6.85
CA MET A 65 -12.41 0.68 8.17
C MET A 65 -11.71 -0.67 8.27
N THR A 66 -12.24 -1.70 7.60
CA THR A 66 -11.66 -3.05 7.63
C THR A 66 -10.39 -3.16 6.79
N LEU A 67 -10.32 -2.44 5.66
CA LEU A 67 -9.24 -2.55 4.68
C LEU A 67 -8.14 -1.48 4.82
N ALA A 68 -8.39 -0.41 5.58
CA ALA A 68 -7.40 0.65 5.82
C ALA A 68 -6.06 0.12 6.38
N PRO A 69 -6.03 -0.86 7.34
CA PRO A 69 -4.76 -1.41 7.81
C PRO A 69 -3.96 -2.12 6.72
N ASP A 70 -4.62 -2.80 5.78
CA ASP A 70 -3.95 -3.48 4.67
C ASP A 70 -3.36 -2.49 3.66
N PHE A 71 -4.04 -1.36 3.43
CA PHE A 71 -3.50 -0.29 2.59
C PHE A 71 -2.28 0.37 3.26
N GLY A 72 -2.35 0.63 4.56
CA GLY A 72 -1.24 1.14 5.36
C GLY A 72 -0.05 0.17 5.39
N GLN A 73 -0.28 -1.14 5.51
CA GLN A 73 0.78 -2.14 5.43
C GLN A 73 1.44 -2.15 4.04
N SER A 74 0.64 -2.02 2.97
CA SER A 74 1.17 -1.92 1.61
C SER A 74 2.06 -0.68 1.42
N PHE A 75 1.70 0.46 2.01
CA PHE A 75 2.55 1.66 2.05
C PHE A 75 3.92 1.37 2.71
N GLN A 76 3.95 0.64 3.83
CA GLN A 76 5.20 0.26 4.48
C GLN A 76 6.02 -0.72 3.63
N ASP A 77 5.39 -1.72 3.06
CA ASP A 77 6.04 -2.75 2.25
C ASP A 77 6.70 -2.16 0.99
N TYR A 78 6.21 -1.01 0.52
CA TYR A 78 6.73 -0.30 -0.66
C TYR A 78 7.48 0.99 -0.33
N GLY A 79 8.00 1.12 0.89
CA GLY A 79 9.02 2.11 1.25
C GLY A 79 8.50 3.44 1.76
N CYS A 80 7.29 3.52 2.33
CA CYS A 80 6.78 4.71 3.02
C CYS A 80 6.92 5.97 2.14
N ASN A 81 6.49 5.90 0.89
CA ASN A 81 6.60 6.97 -0.11
C ASN A 81 8.03 7.38 -0.50
N THR A 82 9.07 6.68 0.00
CA THR A 82 10.46 6.91 -0.46
C THR A 82 10.82 6.01 -1.64
N GLY A 83 10.10 4.88 -1.84
CA GLY A 83 10.24 3.96 -2.97
C GLY A 83 9.61 4.50 -4.28
N ASP A 84 9.36 3.59 -5.22
CA ASP A 84 8.82 3.90 -6.55
C ASP A 84 7.32 4.19 -6.54
N VAL A 85 6.60 3.80 -5.48
CA VAL A 85 5.17 4.02 -5.32
C VAL A 85 4.89 5.03 -4.22
N PHE A 86 4.04 6.01 -4.52
CA PHE A 86 3.50 6.97 -3.57
C PHE A 86 2.07 6.56 -3.22
N PHE A 87 1.81 6.30 -1.95
CA PHE A 87 0.50 5.96 -1.42
C PHE A 87 -0.16 7.19 -0.82
N MET A 88 -1.45 7.37 -1.02
CA MET A 88 -2.24 8.39 -0.34
C MET A 88 -3.68 7.93 -0.18
N THR A 89 -4.32 8.44 0.84
CA THR A 89 -5.71 8.19 1.18
C THR A 89 -6.51 9.46 0.96
N ILE A 90 -7.64 9.37 0.24
CA ILE A 90 -8.49 10.51 -0.10
C ILE A 90 -9.89 10.26 0.48
N GLU A 91 -10.23 11.05 1.49
CA GLU A 91 -11.50 10.95 2.20
C GLU A 91 -12.53 11.94 1.63
N LEU A 92 -13.79 11.49 1.52
CA LEU A 92 -14.86 12.19 0.81
C LEU A 92 -15.26 13.52 1.45
N GLU A 93 -15.71 13.52 2.73
CA GLU A 93 -16.49 14.63 3.31
C GLU A 93 -16.35 14.80 4.83
N GLY A 94 -15.42 14.10 5.46
CA GLY A 94 -15.21 14.16 6.90
C GLY A 94 -14.73 15.53 7.37
N THR A 95 -15.10 15.89 8.60
CA THR A 95 -14.41 16.95 9.33
C THR A 95 -13.01 16.49 9.73
N THR A 96 -12.10 17.42 10.01
CA THR A 96 -10.74 17.08 10.49
C THR A 96 -10.76 16.08 11.63
N ASN A 97 -11.60 16.28 12.65
CA ASN A 97 -11.70 15.36 13.78
C ASN A 97 -12.16 13.94 13.36
N GLN A 98 -13.10 13.83 12.40
CA GLN A 98 -13.56 12.52 11.90
C GLN A 98 -12.48 11.81 11.11
N CYS A 99 -11.68 12.55 10.34
CA CYS A 99 -10.55 12.02 9.61
C CYS A 99 -9.43 11.56 10.55
N GLU A 100 -9.08 12.37 11.57
CA GLU A 100 -8.12 12.01 12.61
C GLU A 100 -8.59 10.78 13.41
N ASP A 101 -9.87 10.71 13.78
CA ASP A 101 -10.45 9.55 14.48
C ASP A 101 -10.38 8.29 13.62
N PHE A 102 -10.65 8.41 12.31
CA PHE A 102 -10.54 7.28 11.37
C PHE A 102 -9.10 6.80 11.26
N GLU A 103 -8.16 7.70 11.01
CA GLU A 103 -6.74 7.37 10.87
C GLU A 103 -6.17 6.75 12.14
N ASN A 104 -6.44 7.34 13.30
CA ASN A 104 -5.99 6.83 14.59
C ASN A 104 -6.59 5.47 14.96
N THR A 105 -7.83 5.19 14.52
CA THR A 105 -8.54 3.96 14.89
C THR A 105 -8.29 2.83 13.89
N TYR A 106 -8.26 3.14 12.60
CA TYR A 106 -8.26 2.16 11.52
C TYR A 106 -7.04 2.25 10.60
N GLY A 107 -6.28 3.35 10.61
CA GLY A 107 -5.11 3.54 9.74
C GLY A 107 -3.93 2.60 10.05
N GLY A 108 -4.00 1.79 11.10
CA GLY A 108 -2.97 0.81 11.44
C GLY A 108 -1.65 1.42 11.95
N GLY A 109 -1.59 2.72 12.21
CA GLY A 109 -0.38 3.43 12.65
C GLY A 109 0.67 3.62 11.54
N HIS A 110 0.24 3.69 10.28
CA HIS A 110 1.13 3.67 9.12
C HIS A 110 1.42 5.04 8.50
N GLU A 111 0.91 6.13 9.02
CA GLU A 111 1.21 7.51 8.58
C GLU A 111 1.10 7.72 7.04
N VAL A 112 0.11 7.07 6.40
CA VAL A 112 -0.18 7.31 4.99
C VAL A 112 -0.72 8.72 4.83
N PRO A 113 -0.24 9.57 3.88
CA PRO A 113 -0.81 10.88 3.63
C PRO A 113 -2.34 10.84 3.49
N TYR A 114 -3.05 11.52 4.39
CA TYR A 114 -4.51 11.46 4.51
C TYR A 114 -5.14 12.79 4.10
N LEU A 115 -5.75 12.82 2.92
CA LEU A 115 -6.41 13.99 2.34
C LEU A 115 -7.87 14.03 2.78
N CYS A 116 -8.17 14.83 3.78
CA CYS A 116 -9.49 14.93 4.40
C CYS A 116 -10.41 15.90 3.65
N ASN A 117 -11.73 15.61 3.61
CA ASN A 117 -12.75 16.47 3.02
C ASN A 117 -12.48 16.83 1.55
N ALA A 118 -12.19 15.81 0.76
CA ALA A 118 -11.76 15.96 -0.64
C ALA A 118 -12.85 15.58 -1.66
N SER A 119 -14.10 15.97 -1.40
CA SER A 119 -15.26 15.64 -2.25
C SER A 119 -15.13 16.08 -3.70
N SER A 120 -14.41 17.18 -3.97
CA SER A 120 -14.11 17.62 -5.34
C SER A 120 -13.28 16.58 -6.10
N ILE A 121 -12.26 16.01 -5.45
CA ILE A 121 -11.40 14.98 -6.07
C ILE A 121 -12.22 13.72 -6.34
N HIS A 122 -13.06 13.28 -5.40
CA HIS A 122 -13.98 12.15 -5.62
C HIS A 122 -14.90 12.38 -6.83
N ASN A 123 -15.45 13.58 -6.98
CA ASN A 123 -16.30 13.93 -8.12
C ASN A 123 -15.50 13.93 -9.45
N ASP A 124 -14.30 14.50 -9.45
CA ASP A 124 -13.45 14.57 -10.65
C ASP A 124 -13.03 13.16 -11.12
N TYR A 125 -12.82 12.24 -10.18
CA TYR A 125 -12.52 10.83 -10.47
C TYR A 125 -13.76 9.97 -10.70
N GLY A 126 -14.95 10.51 -10.50
CA GLY A 126 -16.22 9.82 -10.73
C GLY A 126 -16.38 8.58 -9.85
N ILE A 127 -15.90 8.63 -8.60
CA ILE A 127 -15.93 7.50 -7.66
C ILE A 127 -17.37 7.12 -7.35
N GLN A 128 -17.75 5.85 -7.58
CA GLN A 128 -19.11 5.35 -7.48
C GLN A 128 -19.39 4.60 -6.16
N ALA A 129 -18.37 4.03 -5.53
CA ALA A 129 -18.50 3.26 -4.29
C ALA A 129 -17.21 3.32 -3.47
N PHE A 130 -17.26 2.83 -2.22
CA PHE A 130 -16.16 2.85 -1.27
C PHE A 130 -15.93 1.46 -0.65
N PRO A 131 -14.63 1.11 -0.43
CA PRO A 131 -13.45 1.81 -0.93
C PRO A 131 -13.26 1.60 -2.43
N THR A 132 -12.50 2.46 -3.09
CA THR A 132 -11.98 2.27 -4.46
C THR A 132 -10.47 2.45 -4.43
N PHE A 133 -9.73 1.43 -4.82
CA PHE A 133 -8.27 1.46 -4.88
C PHE A 133 -7.81 1.54 -6.32
N ILE A 134 -7.10 2.62 -6.68
CA ILE A 134 -6.57 2.80 -8.04
C ILE A 134 -5.06 2.85 -8.06
N LEU A 135 -4.47 2.54 -9.22
CA LEU A 135 -3.05 2.70 -9.48
C LEU A 135 -2.83 3.56 -10.72
N ILE A 136 -2.00 4.59 -10.59
CA ILE A 136 -1.65 5.54 -11.64
C ILE A 136 -0.16 5.41 -11.96
N ASN A 137 0.18 5.27 -13.24
CA ASN A 137 1.57 5.24 -13.68
C ASN A 137 2.17 6.66 -13.80
N PRO A 138 3.51 6.83 -13.93
CA PRO A 138 4.15 8.15 -14.07
C PRO A 138 3.70 8.98 -15.27
N ASN A 139 3.09 8.36 -16.29
CA ASN A 139 2.55 9.07 -17.45
C ASN A 139 1.15 9.65 -17.21
N GLY A 140 0.54 9.36 -16.02
CA GLY A 140 -0.81 9.79 -15.69
C GLY A 140 -1.90 8.81 -16.15
N ASP A 141 -1.56 7.61 -16.64
CA ASP A 141 -2.58 6.62 -16.99
C ASP A 141 -3.04 5.90 -15.72
N ILE A 142 -4.35 5.76 -15.53
CA ILE A 142 -4.94 4.91 -14.50
C ILE A 142 -4.90 3.48 -15.04
N VAL A 143 -3.92 2.71 -14.58
CA VAL A 143 -3.68 1.34 -15.06
C VAL A 143 -4.50 0.31 -14.30
N GLU A 144 -4.90 0.62 -13.06
CA GLU A 144 -5.87 -0.13 -12.27
C GLU A 144 -6.97 0.83 -11.82
N GLN A 145 -8.19 0.61 -12.27
CA GLN A 145 -9.35 1.46 -11.99
C GLN A 145 -10.10 1.05 -10.73
N ASP A 146 -9.86 -0.18 -10.25
CA ASP A 146 -10.35 -0.74 -9.01
C ASP A 146 -9.59 -2.03 -8.69
N ILE A 147 -8.70 -1.98 -7.70
CA ILE A 147 -7.98 -3.16 -7.22
C ILE A 147 -8.90 -3.91 -6.26
N TRP A 148 -9.67 -4.88 -6.80
CA TRP A 148 -10.66 -5.61 -6.02
C TRP A 148 -10.66 -7.11 -6.34
N PRO A 149 -10.82 -8.06 -5.36
CA PRO A 149 -10.83 -7.79 -3.91
C PRO A 149 -9.52 -7.20 -3.42
N PHE A 150 -9.52 -6.54 -2.25
CA PHE A 150 -8.34 -5.87 -1.72
C PHE A 150 -7.82 -6.57 -0.46
N ASP A 151 -6.53 -6.84 -0.44
CA ASP A 151 -5.67 -7.14 0.70
C ASP A 151 -4.21 -6.84 0.34
N THR A 152 -3.29 -6.94 1.30
CA THR A 152 -1.85 -6.69 1.07
C THR A 152 -1.25 -7.60 -0.01
N GLY A 153 -1.70 -8.85 -0.12
CA GLY A 153 -1.21 -9.81 -1.13
C GLY A 153 -1.67 -9.45 -2.54
N ILE A 154 -2.93 -9.03 -2.69
CA ILE A 154 -3.49 -8.56 -3.97
C ILE A 154 -2.78 -7.27 -4.40
N MET A 155 -2.60 -6.29 -3.49
CA MET A 155 -1.85 -5.07 -3.81
C MET A 155 -0.42 -5.40 -4.23
N ALA A 156 0.29 -6.25 -3.49
CA ALA A 156 1.66 -6.65 -3.83
C ALA A 156 1.74 -7.35 -5.20
N SER A 157 0.82 -8.27 -5.51
CA SER A 157 0.77 -8.96 -6.81
C SER A 157 0.47 -8.00 -7.96
N THR A 158 -0.42 -7.05 -7.73
CA THR A 158 -0.76 -6.00 -8.70
C THR A 158 0.45 -5.11 -8.99
N LEU A 159 1.09 -4.57 -7.95
CA LEU A 159 2.29 -3.74 -8.10
C LEU A 159 3.44 -4.50 -8.79
N TYR A 160 3.66 -5.77 -8.41
CA TYR A 160 4.66 -6.62 -9.05
C TYR A 160 4.37 -6.86 -10.55
N SER A 161 3.11 -7.00 -10.96
CA SER A 161 2.71 -7.16 -12.36
C SER A 161 3.08 -5.95 -13.22
N HIS A 162 3.19 -4.76 -12.61
CA HIS A 162 3.65 -3.51 -13.22
C HIS A 162 5.17 -3.27 -13.05
N GLY A 163 5.92 -4.27 -12.54
CA GLY A 163 7.38 -4.18 -12.38
C GLY A 163 7.84 -3.43 -11.12
N LEU A 164 6.92 -3.14 -10.20
CA LEU A 164 7.20 -2.47 -8.94
C LEU A 164 7.59 -3.48 -7.87
N ASN A 165 8.66 -3.21 -7.14
CA ASN A 165 9.19 -4.12 -6.13
C ASN A 165 9.06 -3.52 -4.73
N PRO A 166 8.91 -4.35 -3.68
CA PRO A 166 8.95 -3.89 -2.30
C PRO A 166 10.23 -3.12 -1.99
N ALA A 167 10.11 -2.12 -1.14
CA ALA A 167 11.20 -1.27 -0.69
C ALA A 167 11.09 -1.03 0.82
N THR A 168 12.22 -0.77 1.48
CA THR A 168 12.22 -0.41 2.91
C THR A 168 11.99 1.08 3.09
N CYS A 169 11.26 1.46 4.16
CA CYS A 169 11.08 2.86 4.52
C CYS A 169 12.43 3.52 4.84
N SER A 170 12.81 4.54 4.07
CA SER A 170 14.02 5.33 4.37
C SER A 170 13.70 6.27 5.52
N GLY A 171 14.15 5.96 6.73
CA GLY A 171 14.02 6.86 7.87
C GLY A 171 13.79 6.24 9.23
N THR A 172 13.48 4.96 9.34
CA THR A 172 13.16 4.33 10.63
C THR A 172 13.87 3.02 10.93
N VAL A 173 14.92 2.70 10.21
CA VAL A 173 15.93 1.79 10.74
C VAL A 173 17.26 2.48 10.51
N SER A 174 17.83 3.10 11.53
CA SER A 174 19.26 3.06 11.66
C SER A 174 19.63 1.57 11.76
N VAL A 175 19.79 0.91 10.62
CA VAL A 175 20.75 -0.15 10.53
C VAL A 175 22.04 0.59 10.84
N GLU A 176 22.46 0.63 12.12
CA GLU A 176 23.85 0.80 12.41
C GLU A 176 24.51 -0.25 11.53
N GLU A 177 25.17 0.18 10.46
CA GLU A 177 26.19 -0.61 9.80
C GLU A 177 27.11 -1.04 10.94
N ILE A 178 26.89 -2.26 11.45
CA ILE A 178 27.81 -2.86 12.40
C ILE A 178 29.02 -3.14 11.56
N GLU A 179 29.94 -2.13 11.53
CA GLU A 179 31.32 -2.38 11.14
C GLU A 179 31.74 -3.67 11.81
N ASP A 180 32.33 -4.55 11.05
CA ASP A 180 32.86 -5.87 11.35
C ASP A 180 33.43 -5.96 12.78
N VAL A 181 32.55 -6.16 13.77
CA VAL A 181 33.01 -6.54 15.10
C VAL A 181 33.26 -8.03 15.02
N SER A 182 34.54 -8.39 14.98
CA SER A 182 34.98 -9.77 15.17
C SER A 182 34.43 -10.29 16.51
N TYR A 183 33.25 -10.90 16.46
CA TYR A 183 32.52 -11.35 17.62
C TYR A 183 33.15 -12.64 18.16
N ASN A 184 33.76 -12.51 19.32
CA ASN A 184 34.20 -13.64 20.14
C ASN A 184 32.94 -14.33 20.72
N PHE A 185 32.58 -15.50 20.19
CA PHE A 185 31.39 -16.30 20.48
C PHE A 185 31.27 -16.85 21.92
N ASN A 186 32.12 -16.41 22.84
CA ASN A 186 32.26 -17.00 24.19
C ASN A 186 31.36 -16.39 25.28
N ASN A 187 30.37 -15.58 24.95
CA ASN A 187 29.45 -15.06 25.94
C ASN A 187 28.02 -15.64 25.77
N ASN A 188 27.56 -16.37 26.78
CA ASN A 188 26.40 -17.26 26.82
C ASN A 188 25.01 -16.65 26.53
N ASN A 189 24.90 -15.40 26.07
CA ASN A 189 23.61 -14.72 25.84
C ASN A 189 23.37 -14.28 24.38
N ASN A 190 24.15 -14.73 23.41
CA ASN A 190 24.14 -14.28 22.03
C ASN A 190 23.41 -15.27 21.09
N ARG A 191 22.28 -15.81 21.53
CA ARG A 191 21.48 -16.70 20.68
C ARG A 191 20.78 -15.91 19.61
N MET A 192 20.81 -16.43 18.38
CA MET A 192 20.15 -15.87 17.21
C MET A 192 19.02 -16.81 16.78
N TYR A 193 17.86 -16.25 16.52
CA TYR A 193 16.66 -17.02 16.15
C TYR A 193 16.07 -16.46 14.85
N ASP A 194 15.52 -17.32 14.01
CA ASP A 194 14.67 -16.84 12.91
C ASP A 194 13.29 -16.36 13.45
N LEU A 195 12.47 -15.81 12.57
CA LEU A 195 11.13 -15.32 12.93
C LEU A 195 10.19 -16.45 13.38
N LEU A 196 10.54 -17.72 13.14
CA LEU A 196 9.80 -18.90 13.57
C LEU A 196 10.34 -19.47 14.90
N GLY A 197 11.33 -18.79 15.52
CA GLY A 197 11.94 -19.20 16.79
C GLY A 197 12.99 -20.31 16.67
N ARG A 198 13.44 -20.66 15.45
CA ARG A 198 14.52 -21.65 15.27
C ARG A 198 15.87 -21.00 15.51
N GLU A 199 16.72 -21.66 16.32
CA GLU A 199 18.03 -21.15 16.69
C GLU A 199 19.08 -21.36 15.58
N TYR A 200 19.83 -20.31 15.27
CA TYR A 200 21.03 -20.38 14.43
C TYR A 200 22.26 -20.64 15.31
N LYS A 201 23.06 -21.63 14.94
CA LYS A 201 24.25 -22.03 15.72
C LYS A 201 25.41 -21.03 15.57
N ASP A 202 25.48 -20.34 14.44
CA ASP A 202 26.46 -19.31 14.18
C ASP A 202 25.92 -18.30 13.14
N TYR A 203 26.53 -17.11 13.08
CA TYR A 203 26.13 -16.04 12.17
C TYR A 203 26.24 -16.46 10.69
N ASN A 204 27.24 -17.30 10.34
CA ASN A 204 27.45 -17.70 8.95
C ASN A 204 26.38 -18.66 8.45
N SER A 205 25.72 -19.37 9.36
CA SER A 205 24.61 -20.28 9.02
C SER A 205 23.32 -19.55 8.66
N ILE A 206 23.21 -18.23 8.90
CA ILE A 206 22.06 -17.41 8.53
C ILE A 206 22.13 -17.13 7.03
N PRO A 207 21.09 -17.43 6.22
CA PRO A 207 21.07 -17.08 4.81
C PRO A 207 21.11 -15.56 4.58
N LEU A 208 21.78 -15.11 3.51
CA LEU A 208 21.80 -13.69 3.12
C LEU A 208 20.37 -13.20 2.85
N GLY A 209 20.05 -11.99 3.32
CA GLY A 209 18.71 -11.39 3.22
C GLY A 209 17.72 -11.92 4.25
N SER A 210 18.10 -12.91 5.08
CA SER A 210 17.20 -13.43 6.11
C SER A 210 17.15 -12.51 7.32
N MET A 211 15.95 -12.32 7.86
CA MET A 211 15.73 -11.62 9.13
C MET A 211 15.98 -12.58 10.31
N TYR A 212 16.64 -12.11 11.34
CA TYR A 212 16.87 -12.86 12.57
C TYR A 212 16.74 -11.98 13.82
N ILE A 213 16.49 -12.60 14.96
CA ILE A 213 16.33 -11.93 16.27
C ILE A 213 17.54 -12.25 17.13
N ARG A 214 18.14 -11.23 17.74
CA ARG A 214 19.20 -11.34 18.71
C ARG A 214 19.03 -10.28 19.79
N ASN A 215 19.10 -10.68 21.07
CA ASN A 215 18.89 -9.77 22.22
C ASN A 215 17.62 -8.92 22.11
N ASN A 216 16.50 -9.52 21.65
CA ASN A 216 15.20 -8.89 21.39
C ASN A 216 15.20 -7.83 20.25
N ASN A 217 16.28 -7.68 19.51
CA ASN A 217 16.34 -6.81 18.34
C ASN A 217 16.27 -7.64 17.04
N LYS A 218 15.64 -7.08 16.01
CA LYS A 218 15.57 -7.68 14.68
C LYS A 218 16.73 -7.17 13.82
N PHE A 219 17.32 -8.07 13.06
CA PHE A 219 18.44 -7.79 12.14
C PHE A 219 18.19 -8.50 10.81
N ILE A 220 18.75 -7.95 9.73
CA ILE A 220 18.79 -8.60 8.42
C ILE A 220 20.25 -8.91 8.10
N LYS A 221 20.56 -10.15 7.68
CA LYS A 221 21.90 -10.49 7.23
C LYS A 221 22.15 -9.92 5.84
N THR A 222 23.00 -8.92 5.75
CA THR A 222 23.49 -8.33 4.50
C THR A 222 24.80 -8.99 4.04
N LYS A 223 25.18 -8.77 2.78
CA LYS A 223 26.47 -9.22 2.24
C LYS A 223 27.62 -8.48 2.96
N GLN A 224 28.61 -9.23 3.42
CA GLN A 224 29.92 -8.68 3.74
C GLN A 224 30.67 -8.28 2.48
#